data_72c21f6897f43187848c2f3e894b8569
#
_entry.id   72c21f6897f43187848c2f3e894b8569
#
_cell.length_a   1.000
_cell.length_b   1.000
_cell.length_c   1.000
_cell.angle_alpha   90.00
_cell.angle_beta   90.00
_cell.angle_gamma   90.00
#
_symmetry.space_group_name_H-M   'P 1'
#
loop_
_entity.id
_entity.type
_entity.pdbx_description
1 polymer ?
#
loop_
_entity_poly.entity_id
_entity_poly.type
_entity_poly.pdbx_seq_one_letter_code
_entity_poly.pdbx_strand_id
1 'polypeptide(L)'
;MNQKEAIKKLWTEVFHDSKEYVDMYFDRVYRDTDALTVVTDGKLESSMLLQSYRFLFQQTDVGMGYIAGAMTRRSSRGKGLMAGLIKESFTKAYERGDMLVSLIPSHDWLYFYYDRFGFSTVFYVDTQRFTSLHQFPTEGSYTPVEDIYSDKVYEAFERMERERHCTVLHSHRDFLNIMDDNRADGGRFVAMADADGKIVSMAWAIVNQNMVTVTELLGTDHDAREAACHQLRKLLPDKAFKVLAPPLAEHRRLNDRGMARIINADLCLQITAKNNPGWHSRIRITDPLIAANNQVWEIADGQASIITETYYTHNDTDRPHLDFDVSINVFNEIVFSSQKIGDVLGFPSQRPVMSLMLD
;
A
#
# COMPACT_ATOMS: atom_id res chain seq x y z
N MET A 1 25.25 22.37 -2.61
CA MET A 1 24.26 21.49 -3.30
C MET A 1 23.00 21.56 -2.45
N ASN A 2 21.83 21.83 -3.05
CA ASN A 2 20.57 21.81 -2.26
C ASN A 2 20.19 20.36 -1.92
N GLN A 3 19.24 20.18 -1.01
CA GLN A 3 18.82 18.84 -0.52
C GLN A 3 18.31 17.96 -1.67
N LYS A 4 17.43 18.48 -2.51
CA LYS A 4 16.87 17.78 -3.69
C LYS A 4 17.97 17.21 -4.57
N GLU A 5 18.95 18.02 -4.95
CA GLU A 5 20.05 17.61 -5.83
C GLU A 5 20.95 16.56 -5.18
N ALA A 6 21.19 16.66 -3.86
CA ALA A 6 21.98 15.68 -3.14
C ALA A 6 21.29 14.32 -3.07
N ILE A 7 19.97 14.32 -2.83
CA ILE A 7 19.13 13.10 -2.81
C ILE A 7 19.04 12.50 -4.21
N LYS A 8 18.77 13.31 -5.25
CA LYS A 8 18.72 12.86 -6.65
C LYS A 8 20.00 12.18 -7.09
N LYS A 9 21.17 12.76 -6.71
CA LYS A 9 22.46 12.16 -7.00
C LYS A 9 22.65 10.82 -6.29
N LEU A 10 22.29 10.72 -5.00
CA LEU A 10 22.40 9.47 -4.26
C LEU A 10 21.43 8.40 -4.81
N TRP A 11 20.23 8.80 -5.24
CA TRP A 11 19.25 7.94 -5.90
C TRP A 11 19.83 7.27 -7.14
N THR A 12 20.39 8.08 -8.05
CA THR A 12 21.04 7.58 -9.28
C THR A 12 22.21 6.65 -8.98
N GLU A 13 23.00 6.93 -7.91
CA GLU A 13 24.11 6.06 -7.48
C GLU A 13 23.65 4.69 -6.93
N VAL A 14 22.42 4.59 -6.39
CA VAL A 14 21.93 3.40 -5.66
C VAL A 14 20.98 2.56 -6.49
N PHE A 15 20.00 3.16 -7.17
CA PHE A 15 18.91 2.44 -7.84
C PHE A 15 19.18 2.20 -9.33
N HIS A 16 19.99 3.05 -9.98
CA HIS A 16 20.31 2.94 -11.41
C HIS A 16 19.09 3.04 -12.34
N ASP A 17 18.04 3.72 -11.90
CA ASP A 17 16.85 3.98 -12.69
C ASP A 17 17.16 4.83 -13.92
N SER A 18 16.26 4.81 -14.91
CA SER A 18 16.41 5.63 -16.11
C SER A 18 16.45 7.12 -15.75
N LYS A 19 17.19 7.90 -16.56
CA LYS A 19 17.27 9.35 -16.35
C LYS A 19 15.88 9.98 -16.46
N GLU A 20 15.06 9.51 -17.38
CA GLU A 20 13.71 9.98 -17.65
C GLU A 20 12.82 9.78 -16.41
N TYR A 21 12.84 8.61 -15.78
CA TYR A 21 12.13 8.33 -14.55
C TYR A 21 12.61 9.22 -13.39
N VAL A 22 13.93 9.28 -13.16
CA VAL A 22 14.51 10.10 -12.09
C VAL A 22 14.15 11.58 -12.27
N ASP A 23 14.23 12.12 -13.48
CA ASP A 23 13.86 13.52 -13.77
C ASP A 23 12.37 13.74 -13.47
N MET A 24 11.47 12.89 -13.97
CA MET A 24 10.04 12.97 -13.72
C MET A 24 9.72 12.89 -12.22
N TYR A 25 10.29 11.88 -11.52
CA TYR A 25 10.04 11.67 -10.12
C TYR A 25 10.45 12.88 -9.25
N PHE A 26 11.66 13.39 -9.47
CA PHE A 26 12.15 14.55 -8.72
C PHE A 26 11.43 15.84 -9.09
N ASP A 27 10.93 16.00 -10.29
CA ASP A 27 10.21 17.22 -10.70
C ASP A 27 8.74 17.24 -10.26
N ARG A 28 8.09 16.08 -10.17
CA ARG A 28 6.65 16.00 -9.94
C ARG A 28 6.24 15.38 -8.61
N VAL A 29 6.97 14.34 -8.17
CA VAL A 29 6.62 13.53 -7.00
C VAL A 29 7.38 13.99 -5.76
N TYR A 30 8.69 14.19 -5.86
CA TYR A 30 9.55 14.59 -4.76
C TYR A 30 9.10 15.89 -4.09
N ARG A 31 9.11 15.91 -2.75
CA ARG A 31 8.94 17.10 -1.92
C ARG A 31 10.01 17.14 -0.83
N ASP A 32 10.59 18.31 -0.59
CA ASP A 32 11.60 18.47 0.47
C ASP A 32 11.04 18.11 1.87
N THR A 33 9.75 18.32 2.09
CA THR A 33 9.05 18.00 3.35
C THR A 33 8.97 16.51 3.66
N ASP A 34 9.01 15.67 2.63
CA ASP A 34 8.91 14.21 2.76
C ASP A 34 10.28 13.57 3.02
N ALA A 35 11.36 14.32 2.75
CA ALA A 35 12.70 13.79 2.84
C ALA A 35 13.20 13.67 4.28
N LEU A 36 13.73 12.49 4.60
CA LEU A 36 14.49 12.17 5.80
C LEU A 36 15.93 11.88 5.40
N THR A 37 16.90 12.51 6.07
CA THR A 37 18.29 12.46 5.62
C THR A 37 19.28 12.35 6.77
N VAL A 38 20.37 11.62 6.54
CA VAL A 38 21.55 11.65 7.41
C VAL A 38 22.72 12.26 6.65
N VAL A 39 23.24 13.36 7.18
CA VAL A 39 24.39 14.08 6.64
C VAL A 39 25.55 13.99 7.63
N THR A 40 26.74 13.59 7.16
CA THR A 40 27.96 13.56 7.94
C THR A 40 29.04 14.33 7.19
N ASP A 41 29.69 15.28 7.86
CA ASP A 41 30.73 16.13 7.28
C ASP A 41 30.31 16.81 5.96
N GLY A 42 29.06 17.31 5.93
CA GLY A 42 28.48 17.99 4.78
C GLY A 42 28.11 17.07 3.60
N LYS A 43 28.21 15.75 3.77
CA LYS A 43 27.90 14.76 2.75
C LYS A 43 26.68 13.94 3.13
N LEU A 44 25.73 13.80 2.17
CA LEU A 44 24.56 12.95 2.33
C LEU A 44 24.99 11.47 2.34
N GLU A 45 24.72 10.76 3.42
CA GLU A 45 25.09 9.36 3.60
C GLU A 45 23.90 8.40 3.50
N SER A 46 22.73 8.85 3.93
CA SER A 46 21.48 8.05 3.86
C SER A 46 20.27 8.96 3.65
N SER A 47 19.28 8.49 2.94
CA SER A 47 18.02 9.20 2.72
C SER A 47 16.88 8.23 2.48
N MET A 48 15.67 8.67 2.80
CA MET A 48 14.41 8.07 2.41
C MET A 48 13.33 9.14 2.30
N LEU A 49 12.25 8.85 1.61
CA LEU A 49 11.08 9.71 1.53
C LEU A 49 9.95 9.08 2.34
N LEU A 50 9.25 9.88 3.14
CA LEU A 50 8.02 9.52 3.83
C LEU A 50 6.87 10.27 3.16
N GLN A 51 6.41 9.77 2.04
CA GLN A 51 5.31 10.35 1.27
C GLN A 51 3.99 10.22 2.04
N SER A 52 3.09 11.17 1.80
CA SER A 52 1.76 11.18 2.42
C SER A 52 0.72 10.71 1.42
N TYR A 53 0.03 9.63 1.74
CA TYR A 53 -1.12 9.12 1.01
C TYR A 53 -2.36 9.10 1.90
N ARG A 54 -3.53 8.93 1.28
CA ARG A 54 -4.76 8.54 1.95
C ARG A 54 -4.93 7.02 1.87
N PHE A 55 -5.54 6.46 2.87
CA PHE A 55 -5.84 5.04 2.92
C PHE A 55 -7.29 4.87 3.35
N LEU A 56 -8.06 4.12 2.59
CA LEU A 56 -9.41 3.75 2.96
C LEU A 56 -9.35 2.55 3.90
N PHE A 57 -9.77 2.73 5.14
CA PHE A 57 -9.84 1.67 6.13
C PHE A 57 -11.25 1.59 6.73
N GLN A 58 -11.95 0.48 6.50
CA GLN A 58 -13.33 0.30 6.97
C GLN A 58 -14.22 1.53 6.70
N GLN A 59 -14.29 1.97 5.45
CA GLN A 59 -15.05 3.14 4.99
C GLN A 59 -14.60 4.50 5.58
N THR A 60 -13.46 4.55 6.25
CA THR A 60 -12.90 5.77 6.83
C THR A 60 -11.59 6.11 6.12
N ASP A 61 -11.48 7.36 5.65
CA ASP A 61 -10.24 7.88 5.09
C ASP A 61 -9.27 8.23 6.21
N VAL A 62 -8.11 7.57 6.23
CA VAL A 62 -7.02 7.81 7.20
C VAL A 62 -5.74 8.24 6.50
N GLY A 63 -4.82 8.84 7.23
CA GLY A 63 -3.47 9.13 6.75
C GLY A 63 -2.63 7.85 6.69
N MET A 64 -1.78 7.75 5.67
CA MET A 64 -0.78 6.71 5.50
C MET A 64 0.55 7.32 5.06
N GLY A 65 1.62 6.97 5.77
CA GLY A 65 2.98 7.21 5.30
C GLY A 65 3.41 6.12 4.31
N TYR A 66 4.01 6.51 3.20
CA TYR A 66 4.63 5.55 2.27
C TYR A 66 6.14 5.80 2.21
N ILE A 67 6.92 4.77 2.53
CA ILE A 67 8.38 4.83 2.44
C ILE A 67 8.80 4.52 1.01
N ALA A 68 9.39 5.51 0.35
CA ALA A 68 9.99 5.37 -0.97
C ALA A 68 11.48 5.77 -0.94
N GLY A 69 12.26 5.28 -1.89
CA GLY A 69 13.65 5.68 -2.09
C GLY A 69 14.54 5.50 -0.86
N ALA A 70 14.35 4.44 -0.08
CA ALA A 70 15.16 4.14 1.09
C ALA A 70 16.58 3.71 0.67
N MET A 71 17.57 4.57 0.82
CA MET A 71 18.91 4.39 0.30
C MET A 71 20.00 4.78 1.29
N THR A 72 21.10 4.06 1.26
CA THR A 72 22.31 4.36 2.03
C THR A 72 23.52 4.19 1.14
N ARG A 73 24.39 5.20 1.11
CA ARG A 73 25.66 5.16 0.39
C ARG A 73 26.45 3.89 0.75
N ARG A 74 27.01 3.22 -0.24
CA ARG A 74 27.69 1.93 -0.05
C ARG A 74 28.73 1.94 1.06
N SER A 75 29.54 3.00 1.17
CA SER A 75 30.59 3.17 2.20
C SER A 75 30.04 3.38 3.63
N SER A 76 28.75 3.67 3.75
CA SER A 76 28.08 3.98 5.03
C SER A 76 27.02 2.94 5.42
N ARG A 77 26.90 1.86 4.65
CA ARG A 77 26.06 0.71 5.01
C ARG A 77 26.60 0.00 6.26
N GLY A 78 25.70 -0.67 6.97
CA GLY A 78 26.03 -1.41 8.20
C GLY A 78 26.20 -0.55 9.46
N LYS A 79 26.07 0.79 9.35
CA LYS A 79 26.22 1.73 10.48
C LYS A 79 24.90 2.10 11.17
N GLY A 80 23.78 1.48 10.80
CA GLY A 80 22.47 1.74 11.39
C GLY A 80 21.76 3.01 10.90
N LEU A 81 22.31 3.75 9.91
CA LEU A 81 21.74 5.02 9.46
C LEU A 81 20.29 4.89 8.99
N MET A 82 19.99 3.93 8.12
CA MET A 82 18.63 3.66 7.65
C MET A 82 17.70 3.24 8.78
N ALA A 83 18.18 2.47 9.75
CA ALA A 83 17.40 2.10 10.93
C ALA A 83 16.98 3.34 11.75
N GLY A 84 17.84 4.35 11.84
CA GLY A 84 17.52 5.64 12.45
C GLY A 84 16.41 6.37 11.70
N LEU A 85 16.53 6.47 10.36
CA LEU A 85 15.52 7.12 9.51
C LEU A 85 14.16 6.42 9.56
N ILE A 86 14.13 5.08 9.59
CA ILE A 86 12.88 4.33 9.73
C ILE A 86 12.20 4.68 11.06
N LYS A 87 12.92 4.74 12.17
CA LYS A 87 12.35 5.14 13.47
C LYS A 87 11.87 6.58 13.47
N GLU A 88 12.63 7.50 12.86
CA GLU A 88 12.22 8.89 12.68
C GLU A 88 10.94 9.01 11.85
N SER A 89 10.79 8.18 10.80
CA SER A 89 9.57 8.16 9.99
C SER A 89 8.31 7.80 10.79
N PHE A 90 8.45 6.92 11.79
CA PHE A 90 7.31 6.57 12.66
C PHE A 90 6.88 7.75 13.53
N THR A 91 7.84 8.48 14.09
CA THR A 91 7.55 9.68 14.88
C THR A 91 6.82 10.72 14.01
N LYS A 92 7.37 11.01 12.82
CA LYS A 92 6.74 11.96 11.88
C LYS A 92 5.35 11.52 11.42
N ALA A 93 5.16 10.24 11.10
CA ALA A 93 3.87 9.70 10.72
C ALA A 93 2.86 9.80 11.87
N TYR A 94 3.26 9.46 13.10
CA TYR A 94 2.41 9.57 14.27
C TYR A 94 2.00 11.02 14.56
N GLU A 95 2.95 11.96 14.53
CA GLU A 95 2.71 13.40 14.71
C GLU A 95 1.79 13.99 13.63
N ARG A 96 1.85 13.46 12.40
CA ARG A 96 0.99 13.82 11.28
C ARG A 96 -0.43 13.24 11.42
N GLY A 97 -0.64 12.29 12.34
CA GLY A 97 -1.91 11.60 12.55
C GLY A 97 -2.16 10.44 11.59
N ASP A 98 -1.11 9.90 10.97
CA ASP A 98 -1.24 8.73 10.13
C ASP A 98 -1.61 7.50 10.98
N MET A 99 -2.47 6.62 10.42
CA MET A 99 -2.80 5.34 11.06
C MET A 99 -1.68 4.31 10.85
N LEU A 100 -1.07 4.32 9.68
CA LEU A 100 -0.07 3.32 9.28
C LEU A 100 1.06 3.92 8.44
N VAL A 101 2.18 3.19 8.39
CA VAL A 101 3.24 3.38 7.41
C VAL A 101 3.36 2.12 6.57
N SER A 102 3.55 2.25 5.26
CA SER A 102 3.68 1.16 4.31
C SER A 102 4.88 1.31 3.39
N LEU A 103 5.26 0.22 2.73
CA LEU A 103 6.33 0.18 1.72
C LEU A 103 6.21 -1.07 0.85
N ILE A 104 6.88 -1.04 -0.29
CA ILE A 104 7.10 -2.22 -1.15
C ILE A 104 8.59 -2.58 -1.08
N PRO A 105 8.96 -3.75 -0.52
CA PRO A 105 10.35 -4.19 -0.52
C PRO A 105 10.81 -4.55 -1.94
N SER A 106 11.90 -3.94 -2.41
CA SER A 106 12.45 -4.21 -3.75
C SER A 106 13.13 -5.59 -3.90
N HIS A 107 13.43 -6.26 -2.77
CA HIS A 107 14.10 -7.56 -2.74
C HIS A 107 13.56 -8.41 -1.57
N ASP A 108 13.54 -9.73 -1.74
CA ASP A 108 13.00 -10.67 -0.75
C ASP A 108 13.65 -10.54 0.65
N TRP A 109 14.94 -10.28 0.74
CA TRP A 109 15.61 -10.12 2.03
C TRP A 109 15.19 -8.87 2.80
N LEU A 110 14.61 -7.87 2.13
CA LEU A 110 14.12 -6.64 2.76
C LEU A 110 12.85 -6.88 3.59
N TYR A 111 12.05 -7.91 3.27
CA TYR A 111 10.92 -8.28 4.12
C TYR A 111 11.41 -8.62 5.54
N PHE A 112 12.48 -9.40 5.68
CA PHE A 112 13.11 -9.70 6.97
C PHE A 112 13.76 -8.46 7.61
N TYR A 113 14.26 -7.55 6.80
CA TYR A 113 14.83 -6.31 7.32
C TYR A 113 13.78 -5.42 7.96
N TYR A 114 12.65 -5.20 7.29
CA TYR A 114 11.57 -4.35 7.78
C TYR A 114 10.74 -5.00 8.90
N ASP A 115 10.61 -6.31 8.93
CA ASP A 115 9.95 -7.06 10.02
C ASP A 115 10.53 -6.69 11.41
N ARG A 116 11.84 -6.46 11.50
CA ARG A 116 12.53 -6.04 12.73
C ARG A 116 12.08 -4.67 13.25
N PHE A 117 11.43 -3.87 12.42
CA PHE A 117 10.86 -2.57 12.78
C PHE A 117 9.35 -2.64 12.99
N GLY A 118 8.79 -3.83 13.08
CA GLY A 118 7.37 -4.01 13.33
C GLY A 118 6.49 -3.97 12.08
N PHE A 119 7.07 -4.01 10.87
CA PHE A 119 6.30 -4.20 9.64
C PHE A 119 5.89 -5.67 9.48
N SER A 120 4.74 -5.89 8.87
CA SER A 120 4.29 -7.22 8.46
C SER A 120 3.87 -7.21 7.00
N THR A 121 4.07 -8.33 6.31
CA THR A 121 3.54 -8.51 4.95
C THR A 121 2.04 -8.64 5.04
N VAL A 122 1.34 -7.69 4.45
CA VAL A 122 -0.13 -7.61 4.49
C VAL A 122 -0.75 -7.32 3.13
N PHE A 123 0.02 -6.75 2.20
CA PHE A 123 -0.45 -6.54 0.83
C PHE A 123 0.00 -7.71 -0.04
N TYR A 124 -0.96 -8.29 -0.75
CA TYR A 124 -0.73 -9.45 -1.62
C TYR A 124 -1.37 -9.22 -2.97
N VAL A 125 -0.85 -9.91 -3.98
CA VAL A 125 -1.45 -9.96 -5.32
C VAL A 125 -1.60 -11.41 -5.75
N ASP A 126 -2.70 -11.66 -6.44
CA ASP A 126 -2.85 -12.87 -7.24
C ASP A 126 -2.27 -12.65 -8.64
N THR A 127 -1.78 -13.70 -9.25
CA THR A 127 -1.22 -13.64 -10.60
C THR A 127 -1.97 -14.57 -11.52
N GLN A 128 -2.74 -14.00 -12.43
CA GLN A 128 -3.43 -14.72 -13.49
C GLN A 128 -2.59 -14.65 -14.78
N ARG A 129 -2.51 -15.78 -15.51
CA ARG A 129 -1.71 -15.88 -16.73
C ARG A 129 -2.58 -16.35 -17.89
N PHE A 130 -2.48 -15.65 -19.02
CA PHE A 130 -3.22 -15.94 -20.22
C PHE A 130 -2.28 -16.04 -21.42
N THR A 131 -2.51 -17.02 -22.28
CA THR A 131 -1.78 -17.15 -23.54
C THR A 131 -2.14 -16.03 -24.51
N SER A 132 -1.37 -15.88 -25.59
CA SER A 132 -1.70 -14.93 -26.66
C SER A 132 -3.01 -15.28 -27.39
N LEU A 133 -3.50 -16.49 -27.27
CA LEU A 133 -4.77 -16.93 -27.90
C LEU A 133 -6.02 -16.55 -27.12
N HIS A 134 -5.89 -16.21 -25.83
CA HIS A 134 -7.03 -15.83 -25.01
C HIS A 134 -7.56 -14.45 -25.39
N GLN A 135 -8.84 -14.32 -25.72
CA GLN A 135 -9.41 -13.11 -26.29
C GLN A 135 -10.18 -12.23 -25.30
N PHE A 136 -10.30 -12.64 -24.04
CA PHE A 136 -11.07 -11.91 -23.01
C PHE A 136 -12.49 -11.61 -23.53
N PRO A 137 -13.35 -12.61 -23.68
CA PRO A 137 -14.68 -12.44 -24.23
C PRO A 137 -15.57 -11.64 -23.27
N THR A 138 -16.43 -10.79 -23.84
CA THR A 138 -17.40 -9.98 -23.10
C THR A 138 -18.81 -10.24 -23.59
N GLU A 139 -19.78 -10.15 -22.69
CA GLU A 139 -21.21 -10.25 -23.00
C GLU A 139 -21.80 -8.86 -23.29
N GLY A 140 -21.31 -7.83 -22.59
CA GLY A 140 -21.73 -6.45 -22.74
C GLY A 140 -21.13 -5.73 -23.94
N SER A 141 -21.64 -4.55 -24.23
CA SER A 141 -21.11 -3.63 -25.25
C SER A 141 -20.29 -2.55 -24.58
N TYR A 142 -19.01 -2.48 -24.93
CA TYR A 142 -18.05 -1.54 -24.34
C TYR A 142 -17.32 -0.75 -25.41
N THR A 143 -17.08 0.53 -25.15
CA THR A 143 -16.32 1.41 -26.04
C THR A 143 -15.10 1.98 -25.31
N PRO A 144 -13.92 2.07 -25.97
CA PRO A 144 -12.75 2.69 -25.38
C PRO A 144 -12.96 4.19 -25.20
N VAL A 145 -12.49 4.73 -24.07
CA VAL A 145 -12.48 6.16 -23.78
C VAL A 145 -11.29 6.79 -24.49
N GLU A 146 -11.50 7.82 -25.31
CA GLU A 146 -10.45 8.47 -26.09
C GLU A 146 -9.64 9.47 -25.23
N ASP A 147 -10.33 10.34 -24.50
CA ASP A 147 -9.68 11.34 -23.60
C ASP A 147 -9.40 10.74 -22.22
N ILE A 148 -8.30 10.00 -22.15
CA ILE A 148 -7.87 9.28 -20.95
C ILE A 148 -7.32 10.16 -19.82
N TYR A 149 -7.10 11.46 -20.09
CA TYR A 149 -6.64 12.45 -19.10
C TYR A 149 -7.76 13.35 -18.57
N SER A 150 -9.00 13.11 -18.97
CA SER A 150 -10.14 13.91 -18.53
C SER A 150 -10.46 13.71 -17.05
N ASP A 151 -11.03 14.74 -16.41
CA ASP A 151 -11.51 14.67 -15.03
C ASP A 151 -12.50 13.51 -14.83
N LYS A 152 -13.30 13.19 -15.84
CA LYS A 152 -14.25 12.05 -15.79
C LYS A 152 -13.56 10.71 -15.61
N VAL A 153 -12.36 10.53 -16.20
CA VAL A 153 -11.58 9.30 -16.01
C VAL A 153 -11.04 9.24 -14.59
N TYR A 154 -10.52 10.35 -14.04
CA TYR A 154 -10.11 10.41 -12.65
C TYR A 154 -11.27 10.18 -11.67
N GLU A 155 -12.42 10.81 -11.87
CA GLU A 155 -13.61 10.59 -11.04
C GLU A 155 -14.07 9.11 -11.04
N ALA A 156 -13.99 8.47 -12.20
CA ALA A 156 -14.29 7.04 -12.31
C ALA A 156 -13.22 6.18 -11.61
N PHE A 157 -11.96 6.55 -11.72
CA PHE A 157 -10.85 5.90 -11.02
C PHE A 157 -11.04 5.98 -9.50
N GLU A 158 -11.23 7.19 -8.95
CA GLU A 158 -11.45 7.40 -7.51
C GLU A 158 -12.66 6.60 -7.01
N ARG A 159 -13.77 6.61 -7.76
CA ARG A 159 -14.95 5.81 -7.41
C ARG A 159 -14.63 4.32 -7.32
N MET A 160 -13.91 3.76 -8.29
CA MET A 160 -13.57 2.32 -8.30
C MET A 160 -12.56 1.96 -7.21
N GLU A 161 -11.62 2.86 -6.87
CA GLU A 161 -10.75 2.65 -5.72
C GLU A 161 -11.56 2.58 -4.42
N ARG A 162 -12.54 3.48 -4.25
CA ARG A 162 -13.39 3.53 -3.04
C ARG A 162 -14.38 2.38 -2.91
N GLU A 163 -14.64 1.64 -3.99
CA GLU A 163 -15.39 0.38 -3.93
C GLU A 163 -14.58 -0.74 -3.24
N ARG A 164 -13.28 -0.58 -3.11
CA ARG A 164 -12.42 -1.44 -2.28
C ARG A 164 -12.53 -1.00 -0.82
N HIS A 165 -12.77 -1.93 0.09
CA HIS A 165 -13.02 -1.60 1.51
C HIS A 165 -11.75 -1.23 2.29
N CYS A 166 -10.58 -1.57 1.76
CA CYS A 166 -9.29 -1.35 2.40
C CYS A 166 -8.23 -1.16 1.30
N THR A 167 -7.84 0.09 1.02
CA THR A 167 -6.96 0.38 -0.14
C THR A 167 -6.24 1.71 -0.01
N VAL A 168 -5.09 1.83 -0.68
CA VAL A 168 -4.45 3.13 -0.91
C VAL A 168 -5.32 3.95 -1.86
N LEU A 169 -5.49 5.23 -1.56
CA LEU A 169 -6.21 6.19 -2.40
C LEU A 169 -5.22 7.17 -3.04
N HIS A 170 -5.42 7.44 -4.32
CA HIS A 170 -4.58 8.32 -5.11
C HIS A 170 -5.29 9.65 -5.38
N SER A 171 -4.60 10.77 -5.15
CA SER A 171 -5.09 12.08 -5.55
C SER A 171 -5.09 12.22 -7.08
N HIS A 172 -5.81 13.23 -7.60
CA HIS A 172 -5.78 13.55 -9.04
C HIS A 172 -4.34 13.77 -9.54
N ARG A 173 -3.50 14.39 -8.72
CA ARG A 173 -2.08 14.58 -9.06
C ARG A 173 -1.32 13.26 -9.15
N ASP A 174 -1.56 12.34 -8.21
CA ASP A 174 -0.93 11.01 -8.22
C ASP A 174 -1.37 10.24 -9.46
N PHE A 175 -2.68 10.27 -9.78
CA PHE A 175 -3.23 9.66 -10.98
C PHE A 175 -2.51 10.17 -12.26
N LEU A 176 -2.36 11.49 -12.42
CA LEU A 176 -1.66 12.06 -13.58
C LEU A 176 -0.18 11.65 -13.62
N ASN A 177 0.51 11.60 -12.49
CA ASN A 177 1.89 11.15 -12.41
C ASN A 177 2.02 9.66 -12.81
N ILE A 178 1.11 8.81 -12.33
CA ILE A 178 1.04 7.38 -12.69
C ILE A 178 0.79 7.20 -14.20
N MET A 179 -0.10 8.00 -14.76
CA MET A 179 -0.39 7.96 -16.21
C MET A 179 0.82 8.35 -17.05
N ASP A 180 1.53 9.39 -16.65
CA ASP A 180 2.72 9.88 -17.35
C ASP A 180 3.90 8.92 -17.21
N ASP A 181 4.09 8.32 -16.03
CA ASP A 181 5.10 7.29 -15.78
C ASP A 181 4.86 6.04 -16.64
N ASN A 182 3.64 5.51 -16.59
CA ASN A 182 3.25 4.36 -17.42
C ASN A 182 3.50 4.61 -18.92
N ARG A 183 3.20 5.83 -19.39
CA ARG A 183 3.44 6.21 -20.78
C ARG A 183 4.94 6.33 -21.09
N ALA A 184 5.74 6.91 -20.20
CA ALA A 184 7.18 7.07 -20.38
C ALA A 184 7.89 5.73 -20.47
N ASP A 185 7.44 4.72 -19.72
CA ASP A 185 7.93 3.33 -19.77
C ASP A 185 7.41 2.53 -20.97
N GLY A 186 6.72 3.18 -21.91
CA GLY A 186 6.13 2.51 -23.08
C GLY A 186 4.94 1.61 -22.73
N GLY A 187 4.40 1.75 -21.52
CA GLY A 187 3.20 1.06 -21.07
C GLY A 187 1.94 1.45 -21.84
N ARG A 188 0.83 0.87 -21.44
CA ARG A 188 -0.50 1.14 -22.01
C ARG A 188 -1.49 1.35 -20.89
N PHE A 189 -2.36 2.33 -21.07
CA PHE A 189 -3.55 2.53 -20.27
C PHE A 189 -4.79 2.43 -21.16
N VAL A 190 -5.83 1.81 -20.67
CA VAL A 190 -7.15 1.79 -21.31
C VAL A 190 -8.23 2.05 -20.28
N ALA A 191 -9.26 2.77 -20.68
CA ALA A 191 -10.50 2.94 -19.94
C ALA A 191 -11.67 2.57 -20.86
N MET A 192 -12.67 1.87 -20.32
CA MET A 192 -13.82 1.41 -21.08
C MET A 192 -15.11 2.00 -20.52
N ALA A 193 -15.97 2.46 -21.41
CA ALA A 193 -17.32 2.90 -21.08
C ALA A 193 -18.35 1.86 -21.54
N ASP A 194 -19.44 1.72 -20.77
CA ASP A 194 -20.61 0.91 -21.14
C ASP A 194 -21.48 1.58 -22.20
N ALA A 195 -22.62 0.96 -22.54
CA ALA A 195 -23.55 1.46 -23.53
C ALA A 195 -24.16 2.84 -23.17
N ASP A 196 -24.21 3.20 -21.87
CA ASP A 196 -24.71 4.48 -21.38
C ASP A 196 -23.61 5.56 -21.32
N GLY A 197 -22.39 5.22 -21.71
CA GLY A 197 -21.24 6.11 -21.68
C GLY A 197 -20.61 6.28 -20.30
N LYS A 198 -20.98 5.47 -19.33
CA LYS A 198 -20.37 5.46 -17.99
C LYS A 198 -19.06 4.66 -18.04
N ILE A 199 -17.98 5.24 -17.52
CA ILE A 199 -16.69 4.54 -17.41
C ILE A 199 -16.80 3.45 -16.34
N VAL A 200 -16.59 2.20 -16.75
CA VAL A 200 -16.83 0.99 -15.94
C VAL A 200 -15.60 0.13 -15.71
N SER A 201 -14.52 0.32 -16.50
CA SER A 201 -13.26 -0.37 -16.22
C SER A 201 -12.04 0.40 -16.71
N MET A 202 -10.89 0.08 -16.11
CA MET A 202 -9.58 0.64 -16.44
C MET A 202 -8.50 -0.42 -16.25
N ALA A 203 -7.44 -0.34 -17.07
CA ALA A 203 -6.26 -1.19 -16.89
C ALA A 203 -4.99 -0.42 -17.22
N TRP A 204 -4.00 -0.57 -16.36
CA TRP A 204 -2.60 -0.16 -16.57
C TRP A 204 -1.76 -1.37 -16.91
N ALA A 205 -0.92 -1.26 -17.93
CA ALA A 205 -0.10 -2.37 -18.37
C ALA A 205 1.33 -1.93 -18.71
N ILE A 206 2.30 -2.70 -18.28
CA ILE A 206 3.70 -2.63 -18.71
C ILE A 206 3.89 -3.61 -19.86
N VAL A 207 4.56 -3.17 -20.93
CA VAL A 207 4.71 -3.96 -22.15
C VAL A 207 6.16 -4.35 -22.35
N ASN A 208 6.45 -5.65 -22.26
CA ASN A 208 7.75 -6.25 -22.59
C ASN A 208 7.70 -6.93 -23.98
N GLN A 209 8.85 -7.43 -24.46
CA GLN A 209 8.93 -8.07 -25.79
C GLN A 209 7.86 -9.13 -26.01
N ASN A 210 7.63 -10.02 -25.02
CA ASN A 210 6.76 -11.18 -25.18
C ASN A 210 5.55 -11.19 -24.23
N MET A 211 5.43 -10.21 -23.34
CA MET A 211 4.42 -10.22 -22.29
C MET A 211 3.85 -8.82 -22.02
N VAL A 212 2.57 -8.78 -21.76
CA VAL A 212 1.85 -7.64 -21.17
C VAL A 212 1.63 -7.97 -19.71
N THR A 213 2.16 -7.16 -18.80
CA THR A 213 1.83 -7.25 -17.39
C THR A 213 0.82 -6.16 -17.06
N VAL A 214 -0.43 -6.55 -16.81
CA VAL A 214 -1.47 -5.65 -16.30
C VAL A 214 -1.18 -5.47 -14.80
N THR A 215 -0.71 -4.28 -14.43
CA THR A 215 -0.28 -3.96 -13.07
C THR A 215 -1.42 -3.52 -12.18
N GLU A 216 -2.51 -3.00 -12.80
CA GLU A 216 -3.77 -2.70 -12.12
C GLU A 216 -4.93 -2.95 -13.09
N LEU A 217 -6.00 -3.53 -12.57
CA LEU A 217 -7.23 -3.81 -13.30
C LEU A 217 -8.43 -3.47 -12.42
N LEU A 218 -9.06 -2.34 -12.71
CA LEU A 218 -10.28 -1.87 -12.07
C LEU A 218 -11.50 -2.18 -12.94
N GLY A 219 -12.63 -2.48 -12.33
CA GLY A 219 -13.88 -2.66 -13.05
C GLY A 219 -15.05 -2.95 -12.12
N THR A 220 -16.22 -2.45 -12.50
CA THR A 220 -17.47 -2.58 -11.73
C THR A 220 -17.90 -4.04 -11.53
N ASP A 221 -17.54 -4.90 -12.48
CA ASP A 221 -17.84 -6.32 -12.47
C ASP A 221 -16.80 -7.11 -13.28
N HIS A 222 -17.00 -8.41 -13.42
CA HIS A 222 -16.08 -9.27 -14.16
C HIS A 222 -16.06 -8.93 -15.66
N ASP A 223 -17.23 -8.73 -16.29
CA ASP A 223 -17.35 -8.48 -17.73
C ASP A 223 -16.71 -7.14 -18.12
N ALA A 224 -16.87 -6.10 -17.29
CA ALA A 224 -16.20 -4.82 -17.47
C ALA A 224 -14.67 -4.95 -17.39
N ARG A 225 -14.13 -5.78 -16.47
CA ARG A 225 -12.68 -6.06 -16.40
C ARG A 225 -12.19 -6.81 -17.63
N GLU A 226 -12.94 -7.81 -18.10
CA GLU A 226 -12.64 -8.51 -19.34
C GLU A 226 -12.60 -7.53 -20.53
N ALA A 227 -13.50 -6.52 -20.58
CA ALA A 227 -13.52 -5.52 -21.63
C ALA A 227 -12.21 -4.69 -21.69
N ALA A 228 -11.66 -4.30 -20.54
CA ALA A 228 -10.37 -3.60 -20.50
C ALA A 228 -9.22 -4.50 -21.00
N CYS A 229 -9.18 -5.76 -20.57
CA CYS A 229 -8.22 -6.75 -21.05
C CYS A 229 -8.38 -7.05 -22.55
N HIS A 230 -9.62 -7.13 -23.05
CA HIS A 230 -9.93 -7.28 -24.46
C HIS A 230 -9.41 -6.12 -25.31
N GLN A 231 -9.58 -4.88 -24.83
CA GLN A 231 -9.03 -3.70 -25.51
C GLN A 231 -7.50 -3.72 -25.53
N LEU A 232 -6.85 -4.10 -24.42
CA LEU A 232 -5.40 -4.30 -24.42
C LEU A 232 -4.97 -5.41 -25.39
N ARG A 233 -5.75 -6.50 -25.50
CA ARG A 233 -5.51 -7.59 -26.45
C ARG A 233 -5.57 -7.10 -27.91
N LYS A 234 -6.55 -6.25 -28.26
CA LYS A 234 -6.64 -5.64 -29.60
C LYS A 234 -5.41 -4.79 -29.93
N LEU A 235 -4.90 -4.06 -28.95
CA LEU A 235 -3.71 -3.23 -29.12
C LEU A 235 -2.40 -4.05 -29.17
N LEU A 236 -2.37 -5.24 -28.54
CA LEU A 236 -1.19 -6.07 -28.32
C LEU A 236 -1.50 -7.55 -28.62
N PRO A 237 -1.82 -7.92 -29.88
CA PRO A 237 -2.44 -9.19 -30.24
C PRO A 237 -1.57 -10.42 -29.96
N ASP A 238 -0.26 -10.33 -30.11
CA ASP A 238 0.64 -11.49 -30.13
C ASP A 238 1.33 -11.79 -28.80
N LYS A 239 0.96 -11.08 -27.73
CA LYS A 239 1.63 -11.18 -26.44
C LYS A 239 0.86 -12.03 -25.44
N ALA A 240 1.56 -12.80 -24.61
CA ALA A 240 0.98 -13.39 -23.41
C ALA A 240 0.61 -12.30 -22.38
N PHE A 241 -0.39 -12.56 -21.55
CA PHE A 241 -0.81 -11.63 -20.49
C PHE A 241 -0.52 -12.21 -19.11
N LYS A 242 -0.05 -11.35 -18.23
CA LYS A 242 0.03 -11.56 -16.80
C LYS A 242 -0.80 -10.45 -16.14
N VAL A 243 -1.85 -10.81 -15.44
CA VAL A 243 -2.70 -9.85 -14.73
C VAL A 243 -2.42 -9.96 -13.24
N LEU A 244 -2.05 -8.85 -12.60
CA LEU A 244 -1.95 -8.73 -11.16
C LEU A 244 -3.31 -8.28 -10.63
N ALA A 245 -3.94 -9.10 -9.83
CA ALA A 245 -5.28 -8.85 -9.30
C ALA A 245 -5.24 -8.75 -7.77
N PRO A 246 -6.18 -8.03 -7.15
CA PRO A 246 -6.39 -8.12 -5.71
C PRO A 246 -6.70 -9.56 -5.31
N PRO A 247 -6.31 -9.97 -4.08
CA PRO A 247 -6.59 -11.30 -3.57
C PRO A 247 -8.09 -11.58 -3.52
N LEU A 248 -8.53 -12.69 -4.10
CA LEU A 248 -9.86 -13.23 -3.87
C LEU A 248 -9.88 -14.08 -2.60
N ALA A 249 -11.04 -14.15 -1.93
CA ALA A 249 -11.20 -14.88 -0.68
C ALA A 249 -10.79 -16.37 -0.76
N GLU A 250 -10.89 -16.97 -1.95
CA GLU A 250 -10.66 -18.38 -2.22
C GLU A 250 -9.21 -18.73 -2.56
N HIS A 251 -8.34 -17.74 -2.72
CA HIS A 251 -6.96 -17.99 -3.16
C HIS A 251 -6.10 -18.55 -2.04
N ARG A 252 -5.48 -19.69 -2.32
CA ARG A 252 -4.67 -20.44 -1.35
C ARG A 252 -3.24 -19.94 -1.27
N ARG A 253 -2.73 -19.29 -2.30
CA ARG A 253 -1.36 -18.78 -2.36
C ARG A 253 -1.28 -17.50 -3.16
N LEU A 254 -0.90 -16.44 -2.50
CA LEU A 254 -0.73 -15.12 -3.06
C LEU A 254 0.75 -14.77 -3.14
N ASN A 255 1.10 -13.82 -3.97
CA ASN A 255 2.44 -13.27 -4.02
C ASN A 255 2.53 -12.07 -3.09
N ASP A 256 3.60 -12.00 -2.31
CA ASP A 256 3.90 -10.85 -1.46
C ASP A 256 4.05 -9.60 -2.34
N ARG A 257 3.37 -8.53 -1.94
CA ARG A 257 3.44 -7.24 -2.65
C ARG A 257 4.05 -6.16 -1.79
N GLY A 258 3.63 -6.05 -0.54
CA GLY A 258 4.10 -4.99 0.32
C GLY A 258 3.84 -5.24 1.80
N MET A 259 4.41 -4.35 2.60
CA MET A 259 4.33 -4.41 4.06
C MET A 259 3.67 -3.16 4.62
N ALA A 260 2.98 -3.32 5.76
CA ALA A 260 2.51 -2.20 6.56
C ALA A 260 2.85 -2.38 8.04
N ARG A 261 2.91 -1.25 8.73
CA ARG A 261 3.01 -1.14 10.17
C ARG A 261 1.96 -0.15 10.67
N ILE A 262 1.11 -0.55 11.59
CA ILE A 262 0.21 0.36 12.29
C ILE A 262 1.05 1.24 13.22
N ILE A 263 0.92 2.56 13.05
CA ILE A 263 1.63 3.58 13.80
C ILE A 263 0.76 4.08 14.95
N ASN A 264 -0.55 4.18 14.73
CA ASN A 264 -1.53 4.63 15.71
C ASN A 264 -2.56 3.53 15.94
N ALA A 265 -2.28 2.66 16.93
CA ALA A 265 -3.15 1.55 17.27
C ALA A 265 -4.50 2.02 17.84
N ASP A 266 -4.50 3.13 18.60
CA ASP A 266 -5.74 3.70 19.14
C ASP A 266 -6.69 4.11 18.00
N LEU A 267 -6.21 4.88 17.02
CA LEU A 267 -7.02 5.28 15.86
C LEU A 267 -7.56 4.05 15.09
N CYS A 268 -6.71 3.03 14.89
CA CYS A 268 -7.11 1.80 14.23
C CYS A 268 -8.24 1.08 14.97
N LEU A 269 -8.12 0.93 16.29
CA LEU A 269 -9.11 0.27 17.12
C LEU A 269 -10.40 1.09 17.27
N GLN A 270 -10.32 2.41 17.35
CA GLN A 270 -11.49 3.30 17.38
C GLN A 270 -12.32 3.15 16.09
N ILE A 271 -11.67 3.16 14.93
CA ILE A 271 -12.37 2.98 13.64
C ILE A 271 -12.97 1.58 13.56
N THR A 272 -12.21 0.57 13.98
CA THR A 272 -12.67 -0.82 13.92
C THR A 272 -13.87 -1.04 14.84
N ALA A 273 -13.83 -0.53 16.07
CA ALA A 273 -14.94 -0.62 17.03
C ALA A 273 -16.19 0.09 16.50
N LYS A 274 -16.03 1.34 16.03
CA LYS A 274 -17.14 2.15 15.47
C LYS A 274 -17.87 1.46 14.33
N ASN A 275 -17.13 0.79 13.44
CA ASN A 275 -17.71 0.11 12.28
C ASN A 275 -18.22 -1.31 12.60
N ASN A 276 -17.92 -1.82 13.82
CA ASN A 276 -18.34 -3.14 14.30
C ASN A 276 -18.91 -3.04 15.72
N PRO A 277 -20.05 -2.37 15.93
CA PRO A 277 -20.55 -2.05 17.28
C PRO A 277 -20.88 -3.27 18.13
N GLY A 278 -21.12 -4.42 17.53
CA GLY A 278 -21.33 -5.70 18.23
C GLY A 278 -20.03 -6.44 18.59
N TRP A 279 -18.87 -5.90 18.25
CA TRP A 279 -17.59 -6.50 18.57
C TRP A 279 -17.16 -6.11 19.98
N HIS A 280 -16.91 -7.12 20.81
CA HIS A 280 -16.40 -6.96 22.17
C HIS A 280 -15.09 -7.70 22.29
N SER A 281 -14.05 -7.04 22.80
CA SER A 281 -12.73 -7.65 22.98
C SER A 281 -11.85 -6.86 23.95
N ARG A 282 -10.89 -7.55 24.56
CA ARG A 282 -9.78 -6.93 25.31
C ARG A 282 -8.46 -7.28 24.64
N ILE A 283 -7.71 -6.25 24.25
CA ILE A 283 -6.51 -6.37 23.44
C ILE A 283 -5.35 -5.67 24.14
N ARG A 284 -4.27 -6.40 24.42
CA ARG A 284 -2.97 -5.83 24.77
C ARG A 284 -2.09 -5.81 23.54
N ILE A 285 -1.47 -4.66 23.25
CA ILE A 285 -0.46 -4.53 22.20
C ILE A 285 0.87 -4.16 22.85
N THR A 286 1.93 -4.84 22.42
CA THR A 286 3.33 -4.52 22.77
C THR A 286 4.04 -3.98 21.55
N ASP A 287 4.57 -2.75 21.65
CA ASP A 287 5.31 -2.07 20.60
C ASP A 287 6.63 -1.50 21.15
N PRO A 288 7.77 -2.05 20.77
CA PRO A 288 9.07 -1.61 21.30
C PRO A 288 9.52 -0.25 20.76
N LEU A 289 8.85 0.30 19.72
CA LEU A 289 9.28 1.52 19.03
C LEU A 289 8.32 2.69 19.22
N ILE A 290 7.06 2.45 19.52
CA ILE A 290 6.04 3.50 19.73
C ILE A 290 5.35 3.25 21.08
N ALA A 291 5.78 4.01 22.09
CA ALA A 291 5.29 3.85 23.46
C ALA A 291 3.77 4.03 23.58
N ALA A 292 3.16 4.90 22.77
CA ALA A 292 1.71 5.14 22.77
C ALA A 292 0.89 3.89 22.39
N ASN A 293 1.48 2.93 21.67
CA ASN A 293 0.83 1.67 21.32
C ASN A 293 0.94 0.60 22.42
N ASN A 294 1.73 0.84 23.50
CA ASN A 294 1.83 -0.13 24.62
C ASN A 294 0.71 0.10 25.61
N GLN A 295 -0.48 -0.35 25.27
CA GLN A 295 -1.69 -0.18 26.06
C GLN A 295 -2.52 -1.47 26.08
N VAL A 296 -3.54 -1.46 26.93
CA VAL A 296 -4.64 -2.42 26.90
C VAL A 296 -5.90 -1.67 26.53
N TRP A 297 -6.60 -2.15 25.52
CA TRP A 297 -7.89 -1.61 25.12
C TRP A 297 -9.01 -2.55 25.48
N GLU A 298 -10.10 -1.98 25.97
CA GLU A 298 -11.41 -2.62 26.03
C GLU A 298 -12.27 -2.08 24.90
N ILE A 299 -12.78 -2.98 24.08
CA ILE A 299 -13.66 -2.69 22.96
C ILE A 299 -15.06 -3.15 23.34
N ALA A 300 -15.99 -2.21 23.36
CA ALA A 300 -17.39 -2.46 23.63
C ALA A 300 -18.27 -1.35 23.03
N ASP A 301 -19.48 -1.69 22.63
CA ASP A 301 -20.51 -0.74 22.18
C ASP A 301 -20.04 0.26 21.13
N GLY A 302 -19.19 -0.20 20.19
CA GLY A 302 -18.66 0.62 19.11
C GLY A 302 -17.55 1.59 19.54
N GLN A 303 -16.92 1.41 20.69
CA GLN A 303 -15.85 2.24 21.22
C GLN A 303 -14.66 1.39 21.63
N ALA A 304 -13.46 1.95 21.51
CA ALA A 304 -12.24 1.39 22.08
C ALA A 304 -11.76 2.33 23.20
N SER A 305 -11.55 1.82 24.39
CA SER A 305 -11.13 2.60 25.56
C SER A 305 -9.86 2.01 26.15
N ILE A 306 -8.87 2.86 26.43
CA ILE A 306 -7.67 2.43 27.14
C ILE A 306 -8.03 2.16 28.59
N ILE A 307 -7.69 0.96 29.05
CA ILE A 307 -7.88 0.58 30.46
C ILE A 307 -6.52 0.55 31.17
N THR A 308 -6.47 1.17 32.36
CA THR A 308 -5.28 1.11 33.21
C THR A 308 -5.22 -0.28 33.83
N GLU A 309 -4.21 -1.07 33.51
CA GLU A 309 -3.95 -2.30 34.24
C GLU A 309 -3.57 -1.94 35.68
N THR A 310 -4.42 -2.31 36.63
CA THR A 310 -3.97 -2.41 37.99
C THR A 310 -2.93 -3.51 38.04
N TYR A 311 -1.78 -3.27 38.70
CA TYR A 311 -0.71 -4.26 38.83
C TYR A 311 -1.27 -5.50 39.54
N TYR A 312 -1.61 -6.53 38.76
CA TYR A 312 -1.98 -7.83 39.26
C TYR A 312 -0.70 -8.57 39.67
N THR A 313 -0.63 -9.02 40.90
CA THR A 313 0.45 -9.90 41.36
C THR A 313 0.27 -11.29 40.73
N HIS A 314 1.32 -12.11 40.70
CA HIS A 314 1.32 -13.43 40.08
C HIS A 314 0.23 -14.39 40.62
N ASN A 315 -0.42 -14.07 41.74
CA ASN A 315 -1.43 -14.88 42.41
C ASN A 315 -2.87 -14.36 42.26
N ASP A 316 -3.10 -13.28 41.48
CA ASP A 316 -4.44 -12.73 41.29
C ASP A 316 -5.27 -13.61 40.35
N THR A 317 -6.27 -14.26 40.88
CA THR A 317 -7.30 -15.03 40.15
C THR A 317 -8.24 -14.10 39.33
N ASP A 318 -8.20 -12.81 39.60
CA ASP A 318 -9.09 -11.79 39.03
C ASP A 318 -8.45 -11.02 37.86
N ARG A 319 -7.42 -11.60 37.20
CA ARG A 319 -6.88 -10.98 35.97
C ARG A 319 -7.97 -10.88 34.91
N PRO A 320 -8.19 -9.68 34.35
CA PRO A 320 -9.13 -9.57 33.25
C PRO A 320 -8.65 -10.45 32.09
N HIS A 321 -9.56 -11.25 31.57
CA HIS A 321 -9.28 -12.08 30.40
C HIS A 321 -8.90 -11.16 29.22
N LEU A 322 -7.76 -11.44 28.58
CA LEU A 322 -7.37 -10.81 27.32
C LEU A 322 -7.73 -11.77 26.19
N ASP A 323 -8.46 -11.28 25.21
CA ASP A 323 -8.74 -12.04 24.00
C ASP A 323 -7.50 -12.08 23.10
N PHE A 324 -6.72 -10.98 23.12
CA PHE A 324 -5.48 -10.85 22.37
C PHE A 324 -4.38 -10.23 23.24
N ASP A 325 -3.22 -10.86 23.29
CA ASP A 325 -1.98 -10.34 23.87
C ASP A 325 -0.87 -10.49 22.82
N VAL A 326 -0.58 -9.41 22.10
CA VAL A 326 0.13 -9.50 20.83
C VAL A 326 1.20 -8.41 20.67
N SER A 327 2.26 -8.74 19.91
CA SER A 327 3.19 -7.73 19.42
C SER A 327 2.55 -6.92 18.29
N ILE A 328 3.13 -5.75 17.99
CA ILE A 328 2.65 -4.90 16.89
C ILE A 328 2.70 -5.62 15.54
N ASN A 329 3.69 -6.50 15.28
CA ASN A 329 3.74 -7.31 14.07
C ASN A 329 2.50 -8.20 13.95
N VAL A 330 2.19 -8.95 15.01
CA VAL A 330 1.02 -9.84 15.04
C VAL A 330 -0.27 -9.03 14.95
N PHE A 331 -0.33 -7.86 15.59
CA PHE A 331 -1.49 -6.97 15.47
C PHE A 331 -1.74 -6.52 14.03
N ASN A 332 -0.68 -6.11 13.29
CA ASN A 332 -0.81 -5.81 11.85
C ASN A 332 -1.35 -7.02 11.06
N GLU A 333 -0.83 -8.22 11.35
CA GLU A 333 -1.24 -9.45 10.68
C GLU A 333 -2.71 -9.78 10.93
N ILE A 334 -3.20 -9.53 12.16
CA ILE A 334 -4.61 -9.72 12.52
C ILE A 334 -5.50 -8.69 11.83
N VAL A 335 -5.16 -7.41 11.95
CA VAL A 335 -5.96 -6.31 11.37
C VAL A 335 -6.11 -6.47 9.86
N PHE A 336 -5.05 -6.88 9.17
CA PHE A 336 -4.99 -6.95 7.71
C PHE A 336 -5.12 -8.38 7.16
N SER A 337 -5.53 -9.36 7.97
CA SER A 337 -5.75 -10.73 7.51
C SER A 337 -4.57 -11.30 6.69
N SER A 338 -3.35 -11.21 7.27
CA SER A 338 -2.13 -11.68 6.62
C SER A 338 -2.20 -13.16 6.26
N GLN A 339 -1.62 -13.57 5.13
CA GLN A 339 -1.53 -15.00 4.75
C GLN A 339 -0.86 -15.87 5.82
N LYS A 340 0.00 -15.29 6.64
CA LYS A 340 0.74 -15.99 7.68
C LYS A 340 -0.18 -16.53 8.79
N ILE A 341 -1.22 -15.77 9.14
CA ILE A 341 -2.14 -16.14 10.21
C ILE A 341 -3.59 -16.32 9.74
N GLY A 342 -3.93 -15.82 8.55
CA GLY A 342 -5.29 -15.87 8.01
C GLY A 342 -6.29 -14.99 8.75
N ASP A 343 -7.57 -15.28 8.54
CA ASP A 343 -8.65 -14.61 9.27
C ASP A 343 -8.68 -15.13 10.72
N VAL A 344 -8.58 -14.24 11.67
CA VAL A 344 -8.62 -14.57 13.11
C VAL A 344 -10.06 -14.49 13.59
N LEU A 345 -10.56 -15.60 14.12
CA LEU A 345 -11.92 -15.68 14.64
C LEU A 345 -12.16 -14.63 15.73
N GLY A 346 -13.24 -13.87 15.58
CA GLY A 346 -13.63 -12.82 16.52
C GLY A 346 -12.93 -11.47 16.32
N PHE A 347 -12.09 -11.31 15.28
CA PHE A 347 -11.52 -10.02 14.90
C PHE A 347 -12.06 -9.56 13.55
N PRO A 348 -12.57 -8.31 13.40
CA PRO A 348 -13.09 -7.80 12.13
C PRO A 348 -11.96 -7.35 11.20
N SER A 349 -11.20 -8.32 10.68
CA SER A 349 -10.04 -8.11 9.81
C SER A 349 -10.42 -7.53 8.45
N GLN A 350 -9.45 -6.88 7.79
CA GLN A 350 -9.58 -6.31 6.45
C GLN A 350 -8.48 -6.86 5.55
N ARG A 351 -8.75 -7.01 4.25
CA ARG A 351 -7.73 -7.35 3.26
C ARG A 351 -7.34 -6.10 2.47
N PRO A 352 -6.15 -5.56 2.69
CA PRO A 352 -5.73 -4.32 2.06
C PRO A 352 -5.24 -4.56 0.62
N VAL A 353 -5.45 -3.54 -0.22
CA VAL A 353 -4.93 -3.47 -1.58
C VAL A 353 -3.97 -2.29 -1.70
N MET A 354 -2.83 -2.52 -2.34
CA MET A 354 -1.87 -1.49 -2.69
C MET A 354 -1.39 -1.70 -4.13
N SER A 355 -1.60 -0.71 -4.97
CA SER A 355 -1.23 -0.72 -6.38
C SER A 355 -0.81 0.67 -6.83
N LEU A 356 -0.25 0.76 -8.03
CA LEU A 356 0.08 2.02 -8.69
C LEU A 356 0.97 2.96 -7.85
N MET A 357 1.81 2.41 -6.97
CA MET A 357 2.82 3.19 -6.25
C MET A 357 3.97 3.50 -7.19
N LEU A 358 4.45 4.76 -7.15
CA LEU A 358 5.64 5.20 -7.87
C LEU A 358 6.86 4.90 -6.97
N ASP A 359 7.56 3.79 -7.22
CA ASP A 359 8.65 3.26 -6.40
C ASP A 359 9.76 2.57 -7.23
#